data_d778a12c699dfe1eb15e9c0fa39f99e1
#
_entry.id   d778a12c699dfe1eb15e9c0fa39f99e1
#
_cell.length_a   1.000
_cell.length_b   1.000
_cell.length_c   1.000
_cell.angle_alpha   90.00
_cell.angle_beta   90.00
_cell.angle_gamma   90.00
#
_symmetry.space_group_name_H-M   'P 1'
#
loop_
_entity.id
_entity.type
_entity.pdbx_description
1 polymer ?
#
loop_
_entity_poly.entity_id
_entity_poly.type
_entity_poly.pdbx_seq_one_letter_code
_entity_poly.pdbx_strand_id
1 'polypeptide(L)'
;MPLMIKLNRNIMKVYLCLDNGHFITVDKLADFIKHHPEMNLHLHYGNTAELLKLLDQGKIHMAIVEGNYPKEKYSHKKYSTEDYIAVCAASHEFKNIPHTLHDLLDERLLVREQGSGTRHILQESLNVRGLSISDFIHYTQIENMHTIISLLKKDCGISFMYKTAVKEELQKGILKEIILDDFKLQHNFEFIWEKDSLFTEKYISISEEFLTIPF
;
A
#
# COMPACT_ATOMS: atom_id res chain seq x y z
N MET A 1 39.69 27.51 -23.20
CA MET A 1 39.15 26.14 -23.18
C MET A 1 38.13 26.09 -22.06
N PRO A 2 36.81 26.09 -22.34
CA PRO A 2 35.84 25.98 -21.27
C PRO A 2 35.75 24.50 -20.83
N LEU A 3 35.86 24.26 -19.52
CA LEU A 3 35.61 22.98 -18.89
C LEU A 3 34.17 22.57 -19.20
N MET A 4 33.98 21.59 -20.08
CA MET A 4 32.71 20.90 -20.18
C MET A 4 32.54 20.08 -18.89
N ILE A 5 31.81 20.63 -17.93
CA ILE A 5 31.22 19.84 -16.85
C ILE A 5 30.24 18.89 -17.54
N LYS A 6 30.64 17.63 -17.67
CA LYS A 6 29.70 16.55 -18.00
C LYS A 6 28.69 16.53 -16.87
N LEU A 7 27.55 17.18 -17.08
CA LEU A 7 26.36 16.98 -16.24
C LEU A 7 26.06 15.50 -16.24
N ASN A 8 26.34 14.87 -15.13
CA ASN A 8 25.94 13.50 -14.83
C ASN A 8 24.45 13.39 -15.20
N ARG A 9 24.12 12.51 -16.15
CA ARG A 9 22.76 12.21 -16.56
C ARG A 9 21.94 11.99 -15.30
N ASN A 10 20.91 12.79 -15.10
CA ASN A 10 20.06 12.80 -13.92
C ASN A 10 19.55 11.39 -13.63
N ILE A 11 20.18 10.71 -12.68
CA ILE A 11 19.66 9.47 -12.13
C ILE A 11 18.53 9.92 -11.18
N MET A 12 17.32 9.91 -11.69
CA MET A 12 16.15 10.10 -10.85
C MET A 12 15.85 8.78 -10.16
N LYS A 13 15.90 8.79 -8.84
CA LYS A 13 15.52 7.64 -8.02
C LYS A 13 14.06 7.81 -7.64
N VAL A 14 13.18 7.16 -8.38
CA VAL A 14 11.78 7.02 -7.99
C VAL A 14 11.69 5.75 -7.16
N TYR A 15 11.31 5.90 -5.91
CA TYR A 15 11.06 4.78 -5.02
C TYR A 15 9.57 4.67 -4.83
N LEU A 16 9.03 3.59 -5.33
CA LEU A 16 7.63 3.26 -5.16
C LEU A 16 7.52 2.37 -3.91
N CYS A 17 6.92 2.88 -2.84
CA CYS A 17 6.37 2.01 -1.82
C CYS A 17 5.15 1.34 -2.40
N LEU A 18 5.38 0.14 -2.71
CA LEU A 18 4.30 -0.76 -2.93
C LEU A 18 4.27 -1.62 -1.68
N ASP A 19 3.27 -1.41 -0.87
CA ASP A 19 2.86 -2.42 0.07
C ASP A 19 2.50 -3.65 -0.78
N ASN A 20 3.57 -4.39 -1.17
CA ASN A 20 3.58 -5.58 -2.02
C ASN A 20 3.09 -5.47 -3.47
N GLY A 21 3.46 -4.43 -4.19
CA GLY A 21 3.53 -4.51 -5.66
C GLY A 21 2.23 -4.43 -6.45
N HIS A 22 1.06 -4.36 -5.80
CA HIS A 22 -0.21 -4.44 -6.51
C HIS A 22 -0.85 -3.09 -6.86
N PHE A 23 -0.33 -1.97 -6.38
CA PHE A 23 -0.95 -0.65 -6.61
C PHE A 23 -0.48 0.03 -7.89
N ILE A 24 0.77 -0.16 -8.28
CA ILE A 24 1.19 0.08 -9.66
C ILE A 24 1.24 -1.28 -10.33
N THR A 25 0.37 -1.51 -11.30
CA THR A 25 0.45 -2.73 -12.08
C THR A 25 1.80 -2.79 -12.77
N VAL A 26 2.37 -3.98 -12.87
CA VAL A 26 3.62 -4.20 -13.63
C VAL A 26 3.50 -3.62 -15.03
N ASP A 27 2.29 -3.62 -15.59
CA ASP A 27 2.01 -3.06 -16.91
C ASP A 27 2.24 -1.54 -16.97
N LYS A 28 1.69 -0.77 -16.01
CA LYS A 28 1.95 0.67 -15.91
C LYS A 28 3.43 1.00 -15.75
N LEU A 29 4.12 0.22 -14.93
CA LEU A 29 5.55 0.37 -14.74
C LEU A 29 6.33 0.04 -16.02
N ALA A 30 5.95 -1.03 -16.71
CA ALA A 30 6.56 -1.43 -17.97
C ALA A 30 6.37 -0.36 -19.05
N ASP A 31 5.18 0.21 -19.14
CA ASP A 31 4.90 1.28 -20.10
C ASP A 31 5.68 2.55 -19.76
N PHE A 32 5.75 2.93 -18.48
CA PHE A 32 6.58 4.05 -18.05
C PHE A 32 8.05 3.85 -18.42
N ILE A 33 8.62 2.67 -18.17
CA ILE A 33 10.01 2.35 -18.52
C ILE A 33 10.24 2.43 -20.03
N LYS A 34 9.29 1.94 -20.85
CA LYS A 34 9.40 1.99 -22.32
C LYS A 34 9.37 3.42 -22.84
N HIS A 35 8.56 4.31 -22.23
CA HIS A 35 8.47 5.71 -22.63
C HIS A 35 9.69 6.54 -22.18
N HIS A 36 10.45 6.06 -21.17
CA HIS A 36 11.62 6.75 -20.61
C HIS A 36 12.89 5.90 -20.65
N PRO A 37 13.36 5.48 -21.86
CA PRO A 37 14.56 4.63 -21.98
C PRO A 37 15.84 5.32 -21.49
N GLU A 38 15.83 6.65 -21.38
CA GLU A 38 16.96 7.45 -20.86
C GLU A 38 16.97 7.54 -19.33
N MET A 39 15.90 7.11 -18.64
CA MET A 39 15.75 7.26 -17.21
C MET A 39 16.21 6.00 -16.47
N ASN A 40 17.01 6.19 -15.42
CA ASN A 40 17.32 5.11 -14.49
C ASN A 40 16.29 5.10 -13.36
N LEU A 41 15.47 4.07 -13.32
CA LEU A 41 14.45 3.87 -12.30
C LEU A 41 14.99 2.89 -11.23
N HIS A 42 14.90 3.29 -9.98
CA HIS A 42 15.18 2.43 -8.84
C HIS A 42 13.89 2.20 -8.06
N LEU A 43 13.47 0.96 -7.96
CA LEU A 43 12.31 0.56 -7.17
C LEU A 43 12.76 0.09 -5.79
N HIS A 44 12.17 0.64 -4.77
CA HIS A 44 12.39 0.21 -3.40
C HIS A 44 11.05 -0.18 -2.77
N TYR A 45 11.04 -1.29 -2.06
CA TYR A 45 9.88 -1.76 -1.33
C TYR A 45 10.13 -1.54 0.16
N GLY A 46 9.17 -0.97 0.84
CA GLY A 46 9.24 -0.73 2.27
C GLY A 46 7.89 -0.28 2.81
N ASN A 47 7.70 -0.33 4.10
CA ASN A 47 6.49 0.21 4.71
C ASN A 47 6.51 1.75 4.72
N THR A 48 5.36 2.37 4.97
CA THR A 48 5.20 3.83 4.94
C THR A 48 6.24 4.53 5.83
N ALA A 49 6.48 4.04 7.04
CA ALA A 49 7.42 4.67 7.98
C ALA A 49 8.87 4.66 7.45
N GLU A 50 9.30 3.56 6.82
CA GLU A 50 10.63 3.45 6.21
C GLU A 50 10.80 4.44 5.06
N LEU A 51 9.77 4.60 4.24
CA LEU A 51 9.84 5.47 3.08
C LEU A 51 9.82 6.94 3.45
N LEU A 52 9.00 7.34 4.41
CA LEU A 52 9.05 8.69 4.96
C LEU A 52 10.44 9.01 5.47
N LYS A 53 11.08 8.07 6.18
CA LYS A 53 12.47 8.23 6.64
C LYS A 53 13.45 8.37 5.48
N LEU A 54 13.28 7.65 4.38
CA LEU A 54 14.14 7.74 3.21
C LEU A 54 13.93 9.06 2.45
N LEU A 55 12.68 9.56 2.36
CA LEU A 55 12.36 10.89 1.82
C LEU A 55 13.04 11.98 2.65
N ASP A 56 12.88 11.95 3.99
CA ASP A 56 13.49 12.91 4.90
C ASP A 56 15.01 12.95 4.83
N GLN A 57 15.63 11.84 4.46
CA GLN A 57 17.09 11.74 4.26
C GLN A 57 17.54 12.11 2.85
N GLY A 58 16.61 12.49 1.96
CA GLY A 58 16.92 12.74 0.54
C GLY A 58 17.47 11.53 -0.21
N LYS A 59 17.29 10.33 0.33
CA LYS A 59 17.74 9.08 -0.31
C LYS A 59 16.81 8.65 -1.43
N ILE A 60 15.56 9.04 -1.34
CA ILE A 60 14.53 8.86 -2.37
C ILE A 60 13.93 10.22 -2.69
N HIS A 61 13.39 10.35 -3.88
CA HIS A 61 12.84 11.61 -4.34
C HIS A 61 11.32 11.64 -4.28
N MET A 62 10.68 10.50 -4.40
CA MET A 62 9.24 10.35 -4.52
C MET A 62 8.83 8.98 -3.99
N ALA A 63 7.67 8.89 -3.37
CA ALA A 63 7.09 7.62 -2.93
C ALA A 63 5.60 7.58 -3.24
N ILE A 64 5.03 6.38 -3.35
CA ILE A 64 3.59 6.16 -3.25
C ILE A 64 3.32 5.56 -1.89
N VAL A 65 2.45 6.20 -1.13
CA VAL A 65 2.10 5.78 0.22
C VAL A 65 0.58 5.78 0.40
N GLU A 66 0.14 5.01 1.36
CA GLU A 66 -1.21 5.12 1.90
C GLU A 66 -1.33 6.44 2.64
N GLY A 67 -2.43 7.16 2.52
CA GLY A 67 -2.61 8.56 2.92
C GLY A 67 -2.38 8.94 4.38
N ASN A 68 -1.72 8.10 5.18
CA ASN A 68 -1.41 8.38 6.58
C ASN A 68 0.06 8.81 6.76
N TYR A 69 0.31 10.09 6.54
CA TYR A 69 1.61 10.75 6.71
C TYR A 69 1.39 12.23 7.08
N PRO A 70 2.39 12.93 7.64
CA PRO A 70 2.30 14.37 7.96
C PRO A 70 2.15 15.22 6.69
N LYS A 71 0.91 15.57 6.32
CA LYS A 71 0.60 16.28 5.05
C LYS A 71 1.20 17.67 4.97
N GLU A 72 1.49 18.30 6.10
CA GLU A 72 2.17 19.59 6.16
C GLU A 72 3.63 19.53 5.70
N LYS A 73 4.26 18.35 5.74
CA LYS A 73 5.68 18.12 5.45
C LYS A 73 5.95 17.74 4.00
N TYR A 74 4.95 17.15 3.32
CA TYR A 74 5.12 16.64 1.97
C TYR A 74 4.11 17.27 1.01
N SER A 75 4.56 17.55 -0.21
CA SER A 75 3.66 17.75 -1.34
C SER A 75 3.12 16.41 -1.79
N HIS A 76 1.90 16.39 -2.30
CA HIS A 76 1.25 15.15 -2.68
C HIS A 76 0.37 15.28 -3.92
N LYS A 77 0.14 14.16 -4.57
CA LYS A 77 -0.84 14.00 -5.64
C LYS A 77 -1.55 12.65 -5.49
N LYS A 78 -2.87 12.70 -5.50
CA LYS A 78 -3.69 11.48 -5.38
C LYS A 78 -3.39 10.55 -6.57
N TYR A 79 -3.13 9.27 -6.26
CA TYR A 79 -2.95 8.20 -7.23
C TYR A 79 -4.25 7.42 -7.46
N SER A 80 -4.82 6.84 -6.39
CA SER A 80 -6.07 6.08 -6.46
C SER A 80 -6.85 6.15 -5.15
N THR A 81 -8.09 5.66 -5.18
CA THR A 81 -8.88 5.37 -3.98
C THR A 81 -9.24 3.91 -4.02
N GLU A 82 -8.91 3.19 -2.96
CA GLU A 82 -9.03 1.75 -2.88
C GLU A 82 -9.94 1.34 -1.72
N ASP A 83 -10.76 0.31 -1.95
CA ASP A 83 -11.53 -0.33 -0.89
C ASP A 83 -10.60 -1.11 0.03
N TYR A 84 -10.75 -0.91 1.33
CA TYR A 84 -10.05 -1.67 2.36
C TYR A 84 -11.04 -2.63 3.01
N ILE A 85 -10.78 -3.93 2.89
CA ILE A 85 -11.74 -5.00 3.18
C ILE A 85 -11.20 -6.04 4.15
N ALA A 86 -12.10 -6.75 4.83
CA ALA A 86 -11.80 -7.97 5.56
C ALA A 86 -11.90 -9.18 4.62
N VAL A 87 -10.93 -10.12 4.70
CA VAL A 87 -10.86 -11.28 3.79
C VAL A 87 -10.47 -12.55 4.53
N CYS A 88 -10.97 -13.69 4.01
CA CYS A 88 -10.59 -15.04 4.45
C CYS A 88 -10.56 -16.00 3.26
N ALA A 89 -10.18 -17.27 3.50
CA ALA A 89 -10.35 -18.33 2.52
C ALA A 89 -11.83 -18.46 2.11
N ALA A 90 -12.09 -18.80 0.85
CA ALA A 90 -13.47 -19.06 0.42
C ALA A 90 -14.10 -20.24 1.17
N SER A 91 -13.26 -21.23 1.55
CA SER A 91 -13.64 -22.40 2.35
C SER A 91 -13.79 -22.12 3.84
N HIS A 92 -13.41 -20.92 4.32
CA HIS A 92 -13.47 -20.59 5.74
C HIS A 92 -14.90 -20.68 6.29
N GLU A 93 -15.07 -21.39 7.39
CA GLU A 93 -16.36 -21.58 8.07
C GLU A 93 -16.33 -20.84 9.41
N PHE A 94 -17.15 -19.80 9.53
CA PHE A 94 -17.35 -19.10 10.79
C PHE A 94 -18.30 -19.88 11.69
N LYS A 95 -18.04 -19.90 12.98
CA LYS A 95 -18.95 -20.47 13.97
C LYS A 95 -20.33 -19.80 13.93
N ASN A 96 -20.35 -18.49 13.76
CA ASN A 96 -21.53 -17.67 13.49
C ASN A 96 -21.17 -16.71 12.34
N ILE A 97 -22.12 -16.37 11.49
CA ILE A 97 -21.90 -15.39 10.42
C ILE A 97 -21.54 -14.04 11.06
N PRO A 98 -20.36 -13.49 10.80
CA PRO A 98 -19.96 -12.20 11.37
C PRO A 98 -20.71 -11.04 10.70
N HIS A 99 -21.16 -10.08 11.50
CA HIS A 99 -21.81 -8.84 11.05
C HIS A 99 -21.00 -7.60 11.41
N THR A 100 -20.15 -7.69 12.43
CA THR A 100 -19.36 -6.58 12.95
C THR A 100 -17.90 -6.96 13.13
N LEU A 101 -17.03 -5.95 13.29
CA LEU A 101 -15.61 -6.17 13.64
C LEU A 101 -15.47 -6.97 14.95
N HIS A 102 -16.39 -6.75 15.90
CA HIS A 102 -16.38 -7.48 17.17
C HIS A 102 -16.58 -8.99 16.98
N ASP A 103 -17.40 -9.41 16.01
CA ASP A 103 -17.67 -10.81 15.74
C ASP A 103 -16.45 -11.57 15.17
N LEU A 104 -15.42 -10.83 14.74
CA LEU A 104 -14.17 -11.39 14.22
C LEU A 104 -13.09 -11.61 15.28
N LEU A 105 -13.31 -11.18 16.52
CA LEU A 105 -12.28 -11.26 17.58
C LEU A 105 -11.90 -12.69 17.97
N ASP A 106 -12.80 -13.65 17.75
CA ASP A 106 -12.55 -15.08 17.97
C ASP A 106 -11.71 -15.72 16.84
N GLU A 107 -11.45 -14.99 15.76
CA GLU A 107 -10.66 -15.48 14.63
C GLU A 107 -9.18 -15.16 14.81
N ARG A 108 -8.30 -15.95 14.16
CA ARG A 108 -6.88 -15.61 14.08
C ARG A 108 -6.67 -14.47 13.08
N LEU A 109 -6.13 -13.35 13.53
CA LEU A 109 -5.78 -12.23 12.68
C LEU A 109 -4.36 -12.39 12.08
N LEU A 110 -4.25 -12.37 10.77
CA LEU A 110 -2.98 -12.21 10.05
C LEU A 110 -2.80 -10.71 9.76
N VAL A 111 -1.83 -10.08 10.39
CA VAL A 111 -1.66 -8.61 10.38
C VAL A 111 -0.25 -8.22 9.95
N ARG A 112 -0.14 -7.08 9.28
CA ARG A 112 1.14 -6.48 8.91
C ARG A 112 1.94 -6.03 10.13
N GLU A 113 3.22 -5.81 9.91
CA GLU A 113 4.16 -5.30 10.90
C GLU A 113 3.84 -3.85 11.33
N GLN A 114 4.45 -3.42 12.43
CA GLN A 114 4.39 -2.02 12.84
C GLN A 114 5.11 -1.13 11.81
N GLY A 115 4.54 0.06 11.56
CA GLY A 115 5.02 0.97 10.50
C GLY A 115 4.35 0.75 9.16
N SER A 116 3.61 -0.35 8.96
CA SER A 116 2.77 -0.53 7.79
C SER A 116 1.53 0.37 7.85
N GLY A 117 1.25 1.07 6.75
CA GLY A 117 0.04 1.86 6.59
C GLY A 117 -1.22 0.99 6.66
N THR A 118 -1.21 -0.17 6.01
CA THR A 118 -2.31 -1.16 6.06
C THR A 118 -2.66 -1.54 7.51
N ARG A 119 -1.65 -1.82 8.35
CA ARG A 119 -1.88 -2.08 9.77
C ARG A 119 -2.44 -0.87 10.50
N HIS A 120 -1.91 0.31 10.22
CA HIS A 120 -2.35 1.55 10.88
C HIS A 120 -3.84 1.81 10.64
N ILE A 121 -4.31 1.64 9.41
CA ILE A 121 -5.73 1.80 9.04
C ILE A 121 -6.62 0.83 9.83
N LEU A 122 -6.21 -0.42 9.96
CA LEU A 122 -6.92 -1.39 10.80
C LEU A 122 -6.95 -0.94 12.27
N GLN A 123 -5.81 -0.53 12.83
CA GLN A 123 -5.73 -0.04 14.20
C GLN A 123 -6.67 1.13 14.46
N GLU A 124 -6.66 2.14 13.59
CA GLU A 124 -7.58 3.29 13.70
C GLU A 124 -9.05 2.85 13.64
N SER A 125 -9.37 1.92 12.73
CA SER A 125 -10.73 1.39 12.61
C SER A 125 -11.19 0.63 13.85
N LEU A 126 -10.30 -0.10 14.49
CA LEU A 126 -10.55 -0.79 15.75
C LEU A 126 -10.66 0.21 16.91
N ASN A 127 -9.72 1.16 17.03
CA ASN A 127 -9.67 2.16 18.09
C ASN A 127 -10.96 2.99 18.20
N VAL A 128 -11.53 3.40 17.07
CA VAL A 128 -12.82 4.14 17.04
C VAL A 128 -13.96 3.36 17.70
N ARG A 129 -13.83 2.02 17.76
CA ARG A 129 -14.81 1.09 18.36
C ARG A 129 -14.39 0.62 19.76
N GLY A 130 -13.31 1.18 20.30
CA GLY A 130 -12.76 0.74 21.60
C GLY A 130 -12.09 -0.63 21.52
N LEU A 131 -11.74 -1.11 20.33
CA LEU A 131 -11.07 -2.38 20.08
C LEU A 131 -9.61 -2.16 19.69
N SER A 132 -8.83 -3.23 19.77
CA SER A 132 -7.41 -3.25 19.38
C SER A 132 -7.02 -4.59 18.75
N ILE A 133 -5.85 -4.66 18.15
CA ILE A 133 -5.31 -5.93 17.60
C ILE A 133 -5.13 -6.98 18.71
N SER A 134 -4.86 -6.57 19.96
CA SER A 134 -4.68 -7.48 21.08
C SER A 134 -5.99 -8.10 21.60
N ASP A 135 -7.15 -7.61 21.15
CA ASP A 135 -8.45 -8.20 21.51
C ASP A 135 -8.80 -9.41 20.64
N PHE A 136 -8.10 -9.62 19.52
CA PHE A 136 -8.21 -10.87 18.77
C PHE A 136 -7.61 -12.03 19.58
N ILE A 137 -8.32 -13.18 19.61
CA ILE A 137 -7.90 -14.36 20.38
C ILE A 137 -6.46 -14.79 20.05
N HIS A 138 -6.06 -14.64 18.81
CA HIS A 138 -4.71 -14.84 18.31
C HIS A 138 -4.42 -13.89 17.16
N TYR A 139 -3.19 -13.38 17.07
CA TYR A 139 -2.72 -12.71 15.85
C TYR A 139 -1.32 -13.22 15.46
N THR A 140 -1.03 -13.11 14.16
CA THR A 140 0.28 -13.40 13.61
C THR A 140 0.75 -12.18 12.81
N GLN A 141 1.88 -11.58 13.24
CA GLN A 141 2.47 -10.44 12.55
C GLN A 141 3.36 -10.92 11.42
N ILE A 142 3.18 -10.34 10.23
CA ILE A 142 3.85 -10.77 8.99
C ILE A 142 4.22 -9.52 8.18
N GLU A 143 5.47 -9.37 7.78
CA GLU A 143 5.96 -8.22 7.02
C GLU A 143 5.60 -8.29 5.52
N ASN A 144 5.43 -9.50 4.98
CA ASN A 144 5.21 -9.71 3.57
C ASN A 144 3.75 -10.06 3.25
N MET A 145 3.10 -9.24 2.41
CA MET A 145 1.69 -9.41 2.03
C MET A 145 1.46 -10.73 1.25
N HIS A 146 2.39 -11.13 0.38
CA HIS A 146 2.27 -12.40 -0.33
C HIS A 146 2.21 -13.60 0.62
N THR A 147 2.94 -13.51 1.74
CA THR A 147 2.88 -14.53 2.80
C THR A 147 1.52 -14.51 3.47
N ILE A 148 0.96 -13.33 3.76
CA ILE A 148 -0.41 -13.22 4.32
C ILE A 148 -1.41 -13.86 3.35
N ILE A 149 -1.40 -13.48 2.07
CA ILE A 149 -2.29 -14.02 1.04
C ILE A 149 -2.14 -15.54 0.93
N SER A 150 -0.90 -16.04 0.96
CA SER A 150 -0.62 -17.49 0.89
C SER A 150 -1.16 -18.26 2.10
N LEU A 151 -1.13 -17.66 3.28
CA LEU A 151 -1.70 -18.24 4.50
C LEU A 151 -3.23 -18.17 4.48
N LEU A 152 -3.82 -17.07 3.99
CA LEU A 152 -5.27 -16.98 3.79
C LEU A 152 -5.78 -18.08 2.85
N LYS A 153 -5.10 -18.36 1.73
CA LYS A 153 -5.43 -19.44 0.80
C LYS A 153 -5.42 -20.82 1.46
N LYS A 154 -4.71 -20.98 2.58
CA LYS A 154 -4.61 -22.21 3.37
C LYS A 154 -5.51 -22.20 4.60
N ASP A 155 -6.42 -21.22 4.68
CA ASP A 155 -7.35 -21.05 5.79
C ASP A 155 -6.68 -20.95 7.17
N CYS A 156 -5.60 -20.16 7.24
CA CYS A 156 -4.88 -19.95 8.51
C CYS A 156 -5.44 -18.80 9.35
N GLY A 157 -6.55 -18.19 8.94
CA GLY A 157 -7.21 -17.09 9.65
C GLY A 157 -7.78 -16.04 8.69
N ILE A 158 -8.00 -14.84 9.21
CA ILE A 158 -8.53 -13.68 8.49
C ILE A 158 -7.50 -12.57 8.38
N SER A 159 -7.68 -11.63 7.46
CA SER A 159 -6.86 -10.44 7.35
C SER A 159 -7.65 -9.24 6.85
N PHE A 160 -7.06 -8.06 6.97
CA PHE A 160 -7.59 -6.81 6.44
C PHE A 160 -6.58 -6.22 5.47
N MET A 161 -7.03 -5.89 4.26
CA MET A 161 -6.17 -5.40 3.20
C MET A 161 -6.96 -4.68 2.11
N TYR A 162 -6.26 -4.06 1.18
CA TYR A 162 -6.89 -3.46 0.02
C TYR A 162 -7.43 -4.52 -0.93
N LYS A 163 -8.63 -4.30 -1.43
CA LYS A 163 -9.32 -5.21 -2.36
C LYS A 163 -8.51 -5.49 -3.62
N THR A 164 -7.77 -4.50 -4.09
CA THR A 164 -6.86 -4.63 -5.23
C THR A 164 -5.75 -5.64 -5.01
N ALA A 165 -5.25 -5.80 -3.76
CA ALA A 165 -4.19 -6.75 -3.43
C ALA A 165 -4.61 -8.22 -3.58
N VAL A 166 -5.91 -8.50 -3.56
CA VAL A 166 -6.48 -9.85 -3.65
C VAL A 166 -7.53 -9.97 -4.76
N LYS A 167 -7.52 -9.03 -5.72
CA LYS A 167 -8.49 -8.96 -6.81
C LYS A 167 -8.60 -10.28 -7.58
N GLU A 168 -7.45 -10.88 -7.90
CA GLU A 168 -7.42 -12.16 -8.62
C GLU A 168 -7.97 -13.31 -7.77
N GLU A 169 -7.59 -13.39 -6.51
CA GLU A 169 -8.04 -14.42 -5.59
C GLU A 169 -9.55 -14.36 -5.34
N LEU A 170 -10.10 -13.15 -5.24
CA LEU A 170 -11.55 -12.93 -5.12
C LEU A 170 -12.26 -13.33 -6.42
N GLN A 171 -11.75 -12.93 -7.58
CA GLN A 171 -12.34 -13.29 -8.88
C GLN A 171 -12.31 -14.80 -9.15
N LYS A 172 -11.24 -15.48 -8.71
CA LYS A 172 -11.08 -16.93 -8.83
C LYS A 172 -11.86 -17.71 -7.77
N GLY A 173 -12.50 -17.03 -6.81
CA GLY A 173 -13.22 -17.66 -5.71
C GLY A 173 -12.32 -18.44 -4.74
N ILE A 174 -11.03 -18.09 -4.65
CA ILE A 174 -10.06 -18.68 -3.71
C ILE A 174 -10.17 -18.01 -2.34
N LEU A 175 -10.33 -16.69 -2.33
CA LEU A 175 -10.65 -15.90 -1.15
C LEU A 175 -12.06 -15.33 -1.27
N LYS A 176 -12.64 -14.94 -0.15
CA LYS A 176 -13.91 -14.20 -0.07
C LYS A 176 -13.76 -12.99 0.82
N GLU A 177 -14.50 -11.94 0.47
CA GLU A 177 -14.67 -10.76 1.31
C GLU A 177 -15.61 -11.11 2.47
N ILE A 178 -15.25 -10.69 3.68
CA ILE A 178 -16.10 -10.76 4.87
C ILE A 178 -16.90 -9.47 4.92
N ILE A 179 -18.20 -9.55 4.69
CA ILE A 179 -19.07 -8.38 4.66
C ILE A 179 -19.49 -8.04 6.09
N LEU A 180 -19.13 -6.84 6.52
CA LEU A 180 -19.47 -6.32 7.86
C LEU A 180 -20.32 -5.06 7.73
N ASP A 181 -21.31 -4.93 8.61
CA ASP A 181 -22.25 -3.79 8.61
C ASP A 181 -21.56 -2.50 9.09
N ASP A 182 -20.59 -2.65 10.00
CA ASP A 182 -19.87 -1.54 10.64
C ASP A 182 -18.50 -1.27 10.05
N PHE A 183 -18.09 -1.94 8.96
CA PHE A 183 -16.79 -1.78 8.35
C PHE A 183 -16.89 -1.56 6.83
N LYS A 184 -16.93 -0.27 6.45
CA LYS A 184 -16.85 0.18 5.05
C LYS A 184 -15.82 1.27 4.99
N LEU A 185 -14.68 0.99 4.41
CA LEU A 185 -13.55 1.90 4.40
C LEU A 185 -12.93 1.99 3.02
N GLN A 186 -12.68 3.22 2.58
CA GLN A 186 -11.86 3.53 1.41
C GLN A 186 -10.69 4.40 1.84
N HIS A 187 -9.57 4.19 1.21
CA HIS A 187 -8.36 4.98 1.47
C HIS A 187 -7.68 5.43 0.19
N ASN A 188 -7.00 6.57 0.25
CA ASN A 188 -6.27 7.10 -0.89
C ASN A 188 -4.83 6.61 -0.86
N PHE A 189 -4.33 6.24 -2.05
CA PHE A 189 -2.91 6.18 -2.34
C PHE A 189 -2.49 7.50 -2.94
N GLU A 190 -1.35 8.03 -2.50
CA GLU A 190 -0.85 9.32 -2.91
C GLU A 190 0.63 9.23 -3.27
N PHE A 191 1.00 9.82 -4.40
CA PHE A 191 2.37 10.19 -4.65
C PHE A 191 2.76 11.28 -3.67
N ILE A 192 3.90 11.14 -3.03
CA ILE A 192 4.44 12.15 -2.12
C ILE A 192 5.90 12.45 -2.44
N TRP A 193 6.32 13.68 -2.18
CA TRP A 193 7.68 14.16 -2.27
C TRP A 193 7.91 15.30 -1.28
N GLU A 194 9.17 15.63 -1.01
CA GLU A 194 9.54 16.72 -0.10
C GLU A 194 8.87 18.03 -0.52
N LYS A 195 8.26 18.71 0.44
CA LYS A 195 7.65 20.03 0.20
C LYS A 195 8.70 21.02 -0.24
N ASP A 196 8.33 21.91 -1.16
CA ASP A 196 9.19 22.96 -1.70
C ASP A 196 10.44 22.44 -2.47
N SER A 197 10.41 21.17 -2.90
CA SER A 197 11.44 20.60 -3.75
C SER A 197 11.59 21.38 -5.06
N LEU A 198 12.83 21.67 -5.46
CA LEU A 198 13.15 22.29 -6.76
C LEU A 198 12.71 21.42 -7.96
N PHE A 199 12.39 20.15 -7.73
CA PHE A 199 11.96 19.20 -8.75
C PHE A 199 10.45 18.93 -8.74
N THR A 200 9.67 19.73 -8.02
CA THR A 200 8.22 19.53 -7.86
C THR A 200 7.50 19.39 -9.21
N GLU A 201 7.78 20.25 -10.19
CA GLU A 201 7.18 20.19 -11.53
C GLU A 201 7.43 18.83 -12.21
N LYS A 202 8.65 18.30 -12.04
CA LYS A 202 9.03 16.99 -12.59
C LYS A 202 8.27 15.86 -11.90
N TYR A 203 8.08 15.93 -10.57
CA TYR A 203 7.34 14.91 -9.82
C TYR A 203 5.85 14.94 -10.17
N ILE A 204 5.28 16.12 -10.37
CA ILE A 204 3.92 16.29 -10.89
C ILE A 204 3.80 15.61 -12.26
N SER A 205 4.69 15.93 -13.21
CA SER A 205 4.67 15.34 -14.55
C SER A 205 4.72 13.81 -14.52
N ILE A 206 5.62 13.24 -13.71
CA ILE A 206 5.73 11.78 -13.55
C ILE A 206 4.44 11.19 -12.96
N SER A 207 3.90 11.81 -11.91
CA SER A 207 2.68 11.31 -11.29
C SER A 207 1.48 11.36 -12.25
N GLU A 208 1.39 12.38 -13.10
CA GLU A 208 0.36 12.51 -14.14
C GLU A 208 0.46 11.42 -15.19
N GLU A 209 1.68 11.12 -15.63
CA GLU A 209 1.90 10.06 -16.60
C GLU A 209 1.45 8.69 -16.04
N PHE A 210 1.81 8.35 -14.81
CA PHE A 210 1.30 7.13 -14.16
C PHE A 210 -0.22 7.09 -14.02
N LEU A 211 -0.88 8.24 -13.92
CA LEU A 211 -2.34 8.33 -13.86
C LEU A 211 -2.99 8.11 -15.24
N THR A 212 -2.33 8.54 -16.32
CA THR A 212 -2.87 8.46 -17.69
C THR A 212 -2.68 7.09 -18.34
N ILE A 213 -1.74 6.27 -17.86
CA ILE A 213 -1.56 4.89 -18.34
C ILE A 213 -2.80 4.06 -17.97
N PRO A 214 -3.55 3.50 -18.93
CA PRO A 214 -4.75 2.71 -18.63
C PRO A 214 -4.44 1.45 -17.82
N PHE A 215 -5.45 0.97 -17.08
CA PHE A 215 -5.37 -0.29 -16.31
C PHE A 215 -5.54 -1.49 -17.23
#